data_ff787b63bcdf8e43b34520e81f4800fd
#
_entry.id   ff787b63bcdf8e43b34520e81f4800fd
#
_cell.length_a   1.000
_cell.length_b   1.000
_cell.length_c   1.000
_cell.angle_alpha   90.00
_cell.angle_beta   90.00
_cell.angle_gamma   90.00
#
_symmetry.space_group_name_H-M   'P 1'
#
loop_
_entity.id
_entity.type
_entity.pdbx_description
1 polymer ?
#
loop_
_entity_poly.entity_id
_entity_poly.type
_entity_poly.pdbx_seq_one_letter_code
_entity_poly.pdbx_strand_id
1 'polypeptide(L)' 'MKIKDLLNLSDPFWKYAATDKNGEIYFYNAKPRICNNSWGFADKNDIAIRIDNKFNELFDIEPFDGDWKDSLIEREE' A
#
# COMPACT_ATOMS: atom_id res chain seq x y z
N MET A 1 5.94 10.45 8.47
CA MET A 1 5.28 10.56 7.16
C MET A 1 4.16 9.56 7.06
N LYS A 2 3.04 9.94 6.50
CA LYS A 2 1.91 9.02 6.29
C LYS A 2 2.13 8.20 5.03
N ILE A 3 1.50 7.01 4.98
CA ILE A 3 1.59 6.12 3.80
C ILE A 3 1.16 6.85 2.53
N LYS A 4 0.10 7.66 2.61
CA LYS A 4 -0.40 8.43 1.46
C LYS A 4 0.66 9.40 0.93
N ASP A 5 1.41 10.05 1.81
CA ASP A 5 2.46 10.98 1.41
C ASP A 5 3.56 10.25 0.66
N LEU A 6 3.96 9.07 1.15
CA LEU A 6 4.95 8.25 0.48
C LEU A 6 4.47 7.81 -0.91
N LEU A 7 3.21 7.38 -1.01
CA LEU A 7 2.62 7.00 -2.29
C LEU A 7 2.64 8.17 -3.28
N ASN A 8 2.28 9.36 -2.83
CA ASN A 8 2.25 10.56 -3.68
C ASN A 8 3.64 10.99 -4.14
N LEU A 9 4.68 10.69 -3.36
CA LEU A 9 6.06 10.98 -3.71
C LEU A 9 6.70 9.90 -4.59
N SER A 10 6.09 8.72 -4.68
CA SER A 10 6.60 7.61 -5.46
C SER A 10 6.34 7.81 -6.95
N ASP A 11 6.86 6.88 -7.77
CA ASP A 11 6.63 6.89 -9.20
C ASP A 11 5.13 6.89 -9.50
N PRO A 12 4.65 7.72 -10.45
CA PRO A 12 3.23 7.77 -10.82
C PRO A 12 2.63 6.45 -11.29
N PHE A 13 3.45 5.46 -11.60
CA PHE A 13 3.01 4.11 -11.91
C PHE A 13 2.19 3.51 -10.75
N TRP A 14 2.56 3.83 -9.51
CA TRP A 14 1.90 3.32 -8.31
C TRP A 14 0.69 4.19 -7.97
N LYS A 15 -0.50 3.62 -8.10
CA LYS A 15 -1.77 4.34 -7.96
C LYS A 15 -2.44 4.12 -6.62
N TYR A 16 -2.13 3.00 -5.95
CA TYR A 16 -2.79 2.60 -4.71
C TYR A 16 -1.79 2.08 -3.70
N ALA A 17 -2.16 2.17 -2.43
CA ALA A 17 -1.43 1.53 -1.34
C ALA A 17 -2.43 0.83 -0.44
N ALA A 18 -2.03 -0.27 0.16
CA ALA A 18 -2.83 -0.98 1.14
C ALA A 18 -1.93 -1.66 2.16
N THR A 19 -2.47 -1.86 3.36
CA THR A 19 -1.77 -2.54 4.45
C THR A 19 -2.43 -3.89 4.69
N ASP A 20 -1.65 -4.96 4.71
CA ASP A 20 -2.13 -6.29 4.98
C ASP A 20 -2.36 -6.48 6.49
N LYS A 21 -3.05 -7.57 6.84
CA LYS A 21 -3.36 -7.90 8.23
C LYS A 21 -2.12 -7.97 9.11
N ASN A 22 -0.98 -8.39 8.54
CA ASN A 22 0.30 -8.49 9.26
C ASN A 22 1.06 -7.16 9.38
N GLY A 23 0.49 -6.07 8.86
CA GLY A 23 1.11 -4.74 8.91
C GLY A 23 2.01 -4.40 7.73
N GLU A 24 2.23 -5.33 6.80
CA GLU A 24 3.03 -5.06 5.62
C GLU A 24 2.31 -4.11 4.66
N ILE A 25 3.05 -3.14 4.11
CA ILE A 25 2.52 -2.13 3.19
C ILE A 25 2.93 -2.48 1.77
N TYR A 26 1.97 -2.45 0.85
CA TYR A 26 2.21 -2.68 -0.57
C TYR A 26 1.68 -1.52 -1.40
N PHE A 27 2.42 -1.19 -2.46
CA PHE A 27 1.94 -0.29 -3.50
C PHE A 27 1.47 -1.12 -4.69
N TYR A 28 0.40 -0.67 -5.35
CA TYR A 28 -0.22 -1.35 -6.49
C TYR A 28 -0.38 -0.39 -7.66
N ASN A 29 -0.21 -0.91 -8.87
CA ASN A 29 -0.46 -0.14 -10.10
C ASN A 29 -1.93 -0.01 -10.43
N ALA A 30 -2.77 -0.90 -9.90
CA ALA A 30 -4.21 -0.90 -10.11
C ALA A 30 -4.91 -1.25 -8.79
N LYS A 31 -6.20 -0.94 -8.69
CA LYS A 31 -6.94 -1.11 -7.44
C LYS A 31 -6.92 -2.57 -6.99
N PRO A 32 -6.34 -2.86 -5.80
CA PRO A 32 -6.33 -4.21 -5.26
C PRO A 32 -7.69 -4.59 -4.69
N ARG A 33 -7.86 -5.86 -4.37
CA ARG A 33 -9.05 -6.37 -3.68
C ARG A 33 -8.64 -7.18 -2.47
N ILE A 34 -9.56 -7.37 -1.55
CA ILE A 34 -9.33 -8.18 -0.37
C ILE A 34 -9.44 -9.67 -0.74
N CYS A 35 -8.39 -10.43 -0.43
CA CYS A 35 -8.32 -11.88 -0.63
C CYS A 35 -7.99 -12.53 0.70
N ASN A 36 -8.95 -13.16 1.34
CA ASN A 36 -8.76 -13.81 2.65
C ASN A 36 -8.19 -12.83 3.69
N ASN A 37 -6.94 -13.01 4.09
CA ASN A 37 -6.28 -12.20 5.13
C ASN A 37 -5.30 -11.18 4.57
N SER A 38 -5.39 -10.84 3.30
CA SER A 38 -4.48 -9.91 2.66
C SER A 38 -5.15 -9.18 1.50
N TRP A 39 -4.52 -8.10 1.05
CA TRP A 39 -4.84 -7.47 -0.22
C TRP A 39 -4.18 -8.27 -1.34
N GLY A 40 -4.83 -8.33 -2.48
CA GLY A 40 -4.32 -9.07 -3.62
C GLY A 40 -4.68 -8.41 -4.94
N PHE A 41 -4.17 -8.98 -6.02
CA PHE A 41 -4.41 -8.47 -7.37
C PHE A 41 -5.85 -8.70 -7.79
N ALA A 42 -6.45 -7.68 -8.42
CA ALA A 42 -7.76 -7.83 -9.07
C ALA A 42 -7.61 -8.47 -10.44
N ASP A 43 -6.46 -8.30 -11.08
CA ASP A 43 -6.13 -8.85 -12.39
C ASP A 43 -4.75 -9.51 -12.34
N LYS A 44 -4.56 -10.60 -13.06
CA LYS A 44 -3.28 -11.34 -13.10
C LYS A 44 -2.12 -10.54 -13.66
N ASN A 45 -2.40 -9.46 -14.39
CA ASN A 45 -1.37 -8.60 -14.97
C ASN A 45 -1.00 -7.43 -14.06
N ASP A 46 -1.65 -7.32 -12.91
CA ASP A 46 -1.35 -6.25 -11.96
C ASP A 46 -0.02 -6.52 -11.26
N ILE A 47 0.61 -5.45 -10.82
CA ILE A 47 1.93 -5.48 -10.19
C ILE A 47 1.83 -4.81 -8.82
N ALA A 48 2.54 -5.40 -7.85
CA ALA A 48 2.66 -4.82 -6.52
C ALA A 48 4.11 -4.83 -6.08
N ILE A 49 4.46 -3.88 -5.22
CA ILE A 49 5.76 -3.85 -4.57
C ILE A 49 5.55 -3.70 -3.06
N ARG A 50 6.27 -4.53 -2.30
CA ARG A 50 6.25 -4.43 -0.83
C ARG A 50 7.19 -3.33 -0.39
N ILE A 51 6.72 -2.50 0.54
CA ILE A 51 7.55 -1.46 1.15
C ILE A 51 8.32 -2.09 2.31
N ASP A 52 9.65 -2.14 2.18
CA ASP A 52 10.54 -2.76 3.16
C ASP A 52 10.45 -2.05 4.52
N ASN A 53 10.59 -2.81 5.60
CA ASN A 53 10.59 -2.26 6.96
C ASN A 53 11.73 -1.25 7.18
N LYS A 54 12.87 -1.45 6.54
CA LYS A 54 13.98 -0.48 6.61
C LYS A 54 13.57 0.86 6.01
N PHE A 55 12.79 0.83 4.95
CA PHE A 55 12.25 2.02 4.31
C PHE A 55 11.29 2.75 5.25
N ASN A 56 10.44 1.99 5.94
CA ASN A 56 9.52 2.53 6.92
C ASN A 56 10.25 3.24 8.07
N GLU A 57 11.33 2.64 8.55
CA GLU A 57 12.16 3.24 9.62
C GLU A 57 12.87 4.49 9.13
N LEU A 58 13.46 4.45 7.95
CA LEU A 58 14.22 5.57 7.39
C LEU A 58 13.36 6.81 7.18
N PHE A 59 12.14 6.64 6.73
CA PHE A 59 11.21 7.74 6.45
C PHE A 59 10.18 7.96 7.55
N ASP A 60 10.28 7.24 8.65
CA ASP A 60 9.36 7.34 9.78
C ASP A 60 7.90 7.22 9.30
N ILE A 61 7.62 6.15 8.59
CA ILE A 61 6.28 5.91 8.04
C ILE A 61 5.34 5.47 9.15
N GLU A 62 4.26 6.22 9.35
CA GLU A 62 3.23 5.86 10.31
C GLU A 62 2.43 4.65 9.80
N PRO A 63 2.31 3.58 10.60
CA PRO A 63 1.48 2.45 10.20
C PRO A 63 0.01 2.85 10.11
N PHE A 64 -0.76 2.12 9.31
CA PHE A 64 -2.19 2.34 9.24
C PHE A 64 -2.83 1.99 10.59
N ASP A 65 -3.63 2.92 11.11
CA ASP A 65 -4.36 2.74 12.37
C ASP A 65 -5.82 2.39 12.04
N GLY A 66 -6.24 1.20 12.45
CA GLY A 66 -7.59 0.71 12.19
C GLY A 66 -7.62 -0.68 11.58
N ASP A 67 -8.77 -1.05 11.05
CA ASP A 67 -8.94 -2.35 10.39
C ASP A 67 -8.19 -2.35 9.05
N TRP A 68 -7.32 -3.34 8.86
CA TRP A 68 -6.52 -3.46 7.63
C TRP A 68 -7.38 -3.48 6.35
N LYS A 69 -8.64 -3.95 6.45
CA LYS A 69 -9.57 -3.95 5.31
C LYS A 69 -9.96 -2.55 4.85
N ASP A 70 -9.79 -1.56 5.71
CA ASP A 70 -10.08 -0.15 5.41
C ASP A 70 -8.83 0.63 5.01
N SER A 71 -7.70 -0.04 4.83
CA SER A 71 -6.41 0.62 4.62
C SER A 71 -6.15 1.06 3.18
N LEU A 72 -7.02 0.75 2.24
CA LEU A 72 -6.81 1.12 0.84
C LEU A 72 -6.73 2.64 0.69
N ILE A 73 -5.66 3.08 0.05
CA ILE A 73 -5.39 4.49 -0.22
C ILE A 73 -5.21 4.66 -1.72
N GLU A 74 -5.86 5.68 -2.27
CA GLU A 74 -5.71 6.04 -3.68
C GLU A 74 -4.77 7.24 -3.80
N ARG A 75 -3.90 7.21 -4.81
CA ARG A 75 -3.01 8.33 -5.11
C ARG A 75 -3.82 9.57 -5.49
N GLU A 76 -3.42 10.71 -4.97
CA GLU A 76 -3.96 11.99 -5.42
C GLU A 76 -3.32 12.39 -6.75
N GLU A 77 -4.15 12.84 -7.66
CA GLU A 77 -3.70 13.37 -8.94
C GLU A 77 -3.65 14.89 -8.93
#